data_19f66c4fdc7203fb478bb6482d6fa052
#
_entry.id   19f66c4fdc7203fb478bb6482d6fa052
#
_cell.length_a   1.000
_cell.length_b   1.000
_cell.length_c   1.000
_cell.angle_alpha   90.00
_cell.angle_beta   90.00
_cell.angle_gamma   90.00
#
_symmetry.space_group_name_H-M   'P 1'
#
loop_
_entity.id
_entity.type
_entity.pdbx_description
1 polymer ?
#
loop_
_entity_poly.entity_id
_entity_poly.type
_entity_poly.pdbx_seq_one_letter_code
_entity_poly.pdbx_strand_id
1 'polypeptide(L)'
;MRTAGIKVWLQVEPAKCDVPMLIDLMYLQYGHHPSVIGFGVDVEWFRKDLVRFGKPVTDAEAQAWVAQTRSYHAEDLVLVKHWLPEKMPPSYRDGLVFVDDSQGLGSLSAMVNEFSVWGQTFAPSPVGFQYGYASDKSSWGTMADPPRDIGNALISAIPNTRDLVWVDFTAYDIWPPE
;
A
#
# COMPACT_ATOMS: atom_id res chain seq x y z
N MET A 1 -8.55 22.92 8.96
CA MET A 1 -7.08 23.01 8.94
C MET A 1 -6.55 22.30 7.69
N ARG A 2 -6.07 23.03 6.68
CA ARG A 2 -5.57 22.48 5.41
C ARG A 2 -4.09 22.82 5.18
N THR A 3 -3.28 22.93 6.21
CA THR A 3 -1.97 23.58 6.09
C THR A 3 -0.77 22.62 6.03
N ALA A 4 -0.97 21.33 6.24
CA ALA A 4 0.16 20.37 6.29
C ALA A 4 0.43 19.60 4.98
N GLY A 5 -0.41 19.73 3.95
CA GLY A 5 -0.24 18.99 2.69
C GLY A 5 -0.36 17.47 2.82
N ILE A 6 -0.89 16.97 3.94
CA ILE A 6 -1.05 15.54 4.20
C ILE A 6 -2.04 14.94 3.19
N LYS A 7 -1.66 13.79 2.62
CA LYS A 7 -2.49 12.98 1.75
C LYS A 7 -2.97 11.73 2.48
N VAL A 8 -4.15 11.25 2.11
CA VAL A 8 -4.82 10.14 2.80
C VAL A 8 -5.29 9.10 1.79
N TRP A 9 -4.90 7.85 2.00
CA TRP A 9 -5.51 6.69 1.38
C TRP A 9 -6.62 6.14 2.30
N LEU A 10 -7.79 5.86 1.74
CA LEU A 10 -8.89 5.21 2.45
C LEU A 10 -8.75 3.69 2.28
N GLN A 11 -7.98 3.03 3.15
CA GLN A 11 -7.70 1.59 3.04
C GLN A 11 -8.71 0.76 3.83
N VAL A 12 -9.06 -0.41 3.29
CA VAL A 12 -9.92 -1.40 3.92
C VAL A 12 -9.31 -2.80 3.91
N GLU A 13 -9.70 -3.61 4.88
CA GLU A 13 -9.55 -5.06 4.94
C GLU A 13 -10.90 -5.69 4.58
N PRO A 14 -11.17 -6.01 3.30
CA PRO A 14 -12.53 -6.25 2.82
C PRO A 14 -13.17 -7.54 3.32
N ALA A 15 -12.37 -8.53 3.72
CA ALA A 15 -12.84 -9.86 4.10
C ALA A 15 -13.80 -10.44 3.04
N LYS A 16 -15.06 -10.66 3.37
CA LYS A 16 -16.10 -11.15 2.46
C LYS A 16 -16.98 -10.05 1.86
N CYS A 17 -16.74 -8.79 2.22
CA CYS A 17 -17.54 -7.67 1.73
C CYS A 17 -17.27 -7.39 0.26
N ASP A 18 -18.27 -6.81 -0.40
CA ASP A 18 -18.15 -6.32 -1.76
C ASP A 18 -17.30 -5.04 -1.78
N VAL A 19 -16.21 -5.04 -2.55
CA VAL A 19 -15.26 -3.92 -2.56
C VAL A 19 -15.88 -2.65 -3.18
N PRO A 20 -16.62 -2.70 -4.31
CA PRO A 20 -17.37 -1.54 -4.80
C PRO A 20 -18.27 -0.88 -3.74
N MET A 21 -19.00 -1.68 -2.96
CA MET A 21 -19.82 -1.14 -1.88
C MET A 21 -18.97 -0.45 -0.79
N LEU A 22 -17.80 -1.00 -0.46
CA LEU A 22 -16.88 -0.37 0.51
C LEU A 22 -16.31 0.94 -0.04
N ILE A 23 -16.01 1.02 -1.34
CA ILE A 23 -15.61 2.27 -2.00
C ILE A 23 -16.70 3.32 -1.80
N ASP A 24 -17.96 3.00 -2.12
CA ASP A 24 -19.07 3.92 -1.96
C ASP A 24 -19.21 4.41 -0.51
N LEU A 25 -19.19 3.50 0.46
CA LEU A 25 -19.30 3.87 1.87
C LEU A 25 -18.19 4.81 2.32
N MET A 26 -16.94 4.53 1.93
CA MET A 26 -15.79 5.33 2.33
C MET A 26 -15.80 6.71 1.64
N TYR A 27 -16.14 6.77 0.36
CA TYR A 27 -16.21 8.05 -0.35
C TYR A 27 -17.40 8.91 0.06
N LEU A 28 -18.56 8.33 0.32
CA LEU A 28 -19.71 9.07 0.88
C LEU A 28 -19.39 9.67 2.25
N GLN A 29 -18.60 8.98 3.07
CA GLN A 29 -18.22 9.46 4.39
C GLN A 29 -17.06 10.44 4.37
N TYR A 30 -16.01 10.19 3.58
CA TYR A 30 -14.72 10.88 3.68
C TYR A 30 -14.26 11.56 2.38
N GLY A 31 -14.86 11.25 1.23
CA GLY A 31 -14.43 11.75 -0.08
C GLY A 31 -14.48 13.27 -0.21
N HIS A 32 -15.31 13.95 0.60
CA HIS A 32 -15.37 15.42 0.61
C HIS A 32 -14.09 16.08 1.16
N HIS A 33 -13.17 15.31 1.75
CA HIS A 33 -11.89 15.83 2.22
C HIS A 33 -10.86 15.87 1.07
N PRO A 34 -10.32 17.03 0.70
CA PRO A 34 -9.40 17.19 -0.44
C PRO A 34 -8.00 16.60 -0.15
N SER A 35 -7.79 16.03 1.03
CA SER A 35 -6.61 15.24 1.35
C SER A 35 -6.73 13.80 0.87
N VAL A 36 -7.94 13.28 0.64
CA VAL A 36 -8.15 11.95 0.05
C VAL A 36 -7.60 11.93 -1.36
N ILE A 37 -6.81 10.90 -1.68
CA ILE A 37 -6.15 10.71 -2.98
C ILE A 37 -6.42 9.34 -3.59
N GLY A 38 -7.23 8.53 -2.94
CA GLY A 38 -7.56 7.21 -3.44
C GLY A 38 -8.07 6.25 -2.38
N PHE A 39 -8.37 5.06 -2.85
CA PHE A 39 -8.88 3.94 -2.07
C PHE A 39 -7.85 2.82 -2.01
N GLY A 40 -7.75 2.12 -0.88
CA GLY A 40 -6.82 1.01 -0.69
C GLY A 40 -7.53 -0.30 -0.36
N VAL A 41 -7.07 -1.38 -0.98
CA VAL A 41 -7.52 -2.75 -0.70
C VAL A 41 -6.36 -3.56 -0.16
N ASP A 42 -6.48 -4.03 1.07
CA ASP A 42 -5.60 -5.05 1.62
C ASP A 42 -6.00 -6.42 1.06
N VAL A 43 -5.26 -6.87 0.06
CA VAL A 43 -5.59 -8.10 -0.70
C VAL A 43 -5.40 -9.36 0.14
N GLU A 44 -4.56 -9.33 1.19
CA GLU A 44 -4.47 -10.45 2.14
C GLU A 44 -5.83 -10.80 2.73
N TRP A 45 -6.68 -9.80 2.94
CA TRP A 45 -8.02 -9.97 3.50
C TRP A 45 -9.12 -10.15 2.45
N PHE A 46 -8.82 -9.93 1.16
CA PHE A 46 -9.82 -10.06 0.10
C PHE A 46 -10.27 -11.50 -0.06
N ARG A 47 -11.54 -11.79 0.29
CA ARG A 47 -12.13 -13.14 0.26
C ARG A 47 -11.27 -14.17 1.01
N LYS A 48 -10.68 -13.76 2.13
CA LYS A 48 -9.90 -14.62 3.03
C LYS A 48 -10.72 -15.78 3.60
N ASP A 49 -12.05 -15.65 3.59
CA ASP A 49 -12.99 -16.70 3.91
C ASP A 49 -12.95 -17.90 2.94
N LEU A 50 -12.52 -17.68 1.70
CA LEU A 50 -12.43 -18.69 0.64
C LEU A 50 -10.99 -19.13 0.34
N VAL A 51 -10.05 -18.21 0.43
CA VAL A 51 -8.66 -18.42 0.01
C VAL A 51 -7.71 -17.92 1.08
N ARG A 52 -6.85 -18.80 1.58
CA ARG A 52 -5.78 -18.42 2.51
C ARG A 52 -4.91 -17.33 1.92
N PHE A 53 -4.60 -16.28 2.69
CA PHE A 53 -3.84 -15.10 2.25
C PHE A 53 -4.52 -14.33 1.10
N GLY A 54 -5.86 -14.30 1.08
CA GLY A 54 -6.64 -13.55 0.11
C GLY A 54 -6.80 -14.21 -1.27
N LYS A 55 -7.91 -13.92 -1.92
CA LYS A 55 -8.16 -14.31 -3.31
C LYS A 55 -7.32 -13.44 -4.24
N PRO A 56 -6.67 -13.99 -5.29
CA PRO A 56 -6.05 -13.16 -6.33
C PRO A 56 -7.08 -12.21 -6.96
N VAL A 57 -6.66 -10.97 -7.14
CA VAL A 57 -7.47 -9.93 -7.81
C VAL A 57 -7.42 -10.18 -9.31
N THR A 58 -8.58 -10.22 -9.96
CA THR A 58 -8.67 -10.31 -11.42
C THR A 58 -8.55 -8.92 -12.06
N ASP A 59 -8.19 -8.86 -13.34
CA ASP A 59 -8.16 -7.59 -14.10
C ASP A 59 -9.53 -6.90 -14.10
N ALA A 60 -10.62 -7.67 -14.21
CA ALA A 60 -11.99 -7.15 -14.21
C ALA A 60 -12.36 -6.53 -12.85
N GLU A 61 -11.96 -7.15 -11.72
CA GLU A 61 -12.17 -6.60 -10.40
C GLU A 61 -11.38 -5.30 -10.21
N ALA A 62 -10.10 -5.30 -10.55
CA ALA A 62 -9.25 -4.12 -10.46
C ALA A 62 -9.79 -2.96 -11.31
N GLN A 63 -10.19 -3.23 -12.54
CA GLN A 63 -10.81 -2.25 -13.45
C GLN A 63 -12.10 -1.67 -12.85
N ALA A 64 -12.95 -2.52 -12.27
CA ALA A 64 -14.19 -2.07 -11.63
C ALA A 64 -13.92 -1.18 -10.42
N TRP A 65 -12.92 -1.53 -9.58
CA TRP A 65 -12.55 -0.73 -8.41
C TRP A 65 -12.00 0.64 -8.81
N VAL A 66 -11.14 0.69 -9.84
CA VAL A 66 -10.63 1.96 -10.37
C VAL A 66 -11.75 2.81 -10.96
N ALA A 67 -12.65 2.21 -11.75
CA ALA A 67 -13.78 2.93 -12.32
C ALA A 67 -14.71 3.50 -11.24
N GLN A 68 -15.01 2.72 -10.19
CA GLN A 68 -15.83 3.15 -9.07
C GLN A 68 -15.17 4.29 -8.28
N THR A 69 -13.88 4.16 -7.96
CA THR A 69 -13.11 5.19 -7.27
C THR A 69 -13.09 6.50 -8.06
N ARG A 70 -12.81 6.43 -9.36
CA ARG A 70 -12.76 7.60 -10.25
C ARG A 70 -14.12 8.23 -10.53
N SER A 71 -15.22 7.54 -10.24
CA SER A 71 -16.55 8.14 -10.32
C SER A 71 -16.78 9.23 -9.25
N TYR A 72 -16.04 9.20 -8.16
CA TYR A 72 -16.02 10.23 -7.12
C TYR A 72 -15.02 11.35 -7.44
N HIS A 73 -13.77 10.97 -7.72
CA HIS A 73 -12.70 11.91 -8.09
C HIS A 73 -11.86 11.31 -9.22
N ALA A 74 -11.86 11.94 -10.38
CA ALA A 74 -11.27 11.40 -11.62
C ALA A 74 -9.77 11.06 -11.52
N GLU A 75 -9.03 11.75 -10.62
CA GLU A 75 -7.57 11.57 -10.45
C GLU A 75 -7.21 10.56 -9.36
N ASP A 76 -8.21 10.05 -8.62
CA ASP A 76 -7.94 9.14 -7.53
C ASP A 76 -7.49 7.77 -8.05
N LEU A 77 -6.63 7.14 -7.27
CA LEU A 77 -6.02 5.85 -7.59
C LEU A 77 -6.54 4.76 -6.65
N VAL A 78 -6.30 3.51 -7.03
CA VAL A 78 -6.55 2.35 -6.17
C VAL A 78 -5.22 1.72 -5.77
N LEU A 79 -4.96 1.66 -4.48
CA LEU A 79 -3.86 0.93 -3.88
C LEU A 79 -4.27 -0.52 -3.67
N VAL A 80 -3.46 -1.47 -4.14
CA VAL A 80 -3.60 -2.91 -3.87
C VAL A 80 -2.37 -3.41 -3.15
N LYS A 81 -2.55 -3.96 -1.93
CA LYS A 81 -1.46 -4.31 -1.02
C LYS A 81 -1.38 -5.82 -0.77
N HIS A 82 -0.21 -6.40 -0.95
CA HIS A 82 0.14 -7.78 -0.62
C HIS A 82 1.64 -8.03 -0.86
N TRP A 83 2.22 -9.03 -0.17
CA TRP A 83 3.62 -9.45 -0.39
C TRP A 83 3.80 -10.50 -1.50
N LEU A 84 2.73 -11.04 -2.07
CA LEU A 84 2.77 -12.05 -3.14
C LEU A 84 2.33 -11.45 -4.47
N PRO A 85 3.20 -11.31 -5.47
CA PRO A 85 2.86 -10.70 -6.77
C PRO A 85 1.71 -11.42 -7.51
N GLU A 86 1.57 -12.73 -7.34
CA GLU A 86 0.51 -13.52 -7.96
C GLU A 86 -0.90 -13.23 -7.38
N LYS A 87 -0.99 -12.43 -6.33
CA LYS A 87 -2.26 -11.93 -5.79
C LYS A 87 -2.74 -10.66 -6.49
N MET A 88 -1.85 -10.01 -7.22
CA MET A 88 -2.16 -8.79 -7.97
C MET A 88 -2.86 -9.11 -9.30
N PRO A 89 -3.60 -8.15 -9.89
CA PRO A 89 -4.20 -8.35 -11.21
C PRO A 89 -3.12 -8.68 -12.25
N PRO A 90 -3.34 -9.72 -13.10
CA PRO A 90 -2.28 -10.24 -13.97
C PRO A 90 -1.80 -9.25 -15.03
N SER A 91 -2.68 -8.39 -15.59
CA SER A 91 -2.30 -7.47 -16.65
C SER A 91 -2.85 -6.04 -16.50
N TYR A 92 -3.95 -5.82 -15.78
CA TYR A 92 -4.50 -4.49 -15.58
C TYR A 92 -3.58 -3.63 -14.69
N ARG A 93 -3.25 -2.40 -15.13
CA ARG A 93 -2.30 -1.51 -14.46
C ARG A 93 -2.81 -0.08 -14.28
N ASP A 94 -3.74 0.38 -15.13
CA ASP A 94 -4.20 1.76 -15.10
C ASP A 94 -4.85 2.09 -13.75
N GLY A 95 -4.47 3.23 -13.19
CA GLY A 95 -5.00 3.73 -11.93
C GLY A 95 -4.63 2.92 -10.68
N LEU A 96 -3.72 1.95 -10.78
CA LEU A 96 -3.27 1.12 -9.65
C LEU A 96 -1.92 1.58 -9.08
N VAL A 97 -1.78 1.42 -7.77
CA VAL A 97 -0.52 1.45 -7.04
C VAL A 97 -0.34 0.09 -6.36
N PHE A 98 0.76 -0.59 -6.64
CA PHE A 98 1.05 -1.93 -6.09
C PHE A 98 1.93 -1.80 -4.86
N VAL A 99 1.41 -2.18 -3.68
CA VAL A 99 2.14 -2.07 -2.42
C VAL A 99 2.58 -3.42 -1.92
N ASP A 100 3.89 -3.54 -1.67
CA ASP A 100 4.49 -4.68 -0.99
C ASP A 100 4.57 -4.40 0.52
N ASP A 101 4.10 -5.35 1.32
CA ASP A 101 4.17 -5.34 2.78
C ASP A 101 4.96 -6.51 3.35
N SER A 102 5.94 -7.03 2.60
CA SER A 102 6.88 -8.05 3.05
C SER A 102 7.57 -7.67 4.35
N GLN A 103 7.76 -8.65 5.23
CA GLN A 103 8.34 -8.45 6.54
C GLN A 103 9.24 -9.63 6.94
N GLY A 104 10.02 -9.46 8.03
CA GLY A 104 10.96 -10.50 8.49
C GLY A 104 12.21 -10.59 7.62
N LEU A 105 12.61 -9.50 6.99
CA LEU A 105 13.67 -9.47 5.96
C LEU A 105 15.09 -9.41 6.54
N GLY A 106 15.23 -9.19 7.85
CA GLY A 106 16.47 -9.36 8.61
C GLY A 106 17.57 -8.32 8.38
N SER A 107 17.58 -7.58 7.28
CA SER A 107 18.53 -6.49 7.01
C SER A 107 17.99 -5.48 5.98
N LEU A 108 18.53 -4.25 6.00
CA LEU A 108 18.20 -3.23 5.00
C LEU A 108 18.52 -3.72 3.57
N SER A 109 19.64 -4.41 3.38
CA SER A 109 20.02 -4.94 2.07
C SER A 109 19.03 -6.00 1.57
N ALA A 110 18.57 -6.89 2.45
CA ALA A 110 17.56 -7.90 2.10
C ALA A 110 16.21 -7.22 1.77
N MET A 111 15.83 -6.20 2.52
CA MET A 111 14.62 -5.41 2.27
C MET A 111 14.67 -4.70 0.91
N VAL A 112 15.79 -4.02 0.60
CA VAL A 112 15.96 -3.36 -0.70
C VAL A 112 15.92 -4.37 -1.84
N ASN A 113 16.53 -5.55 -1.67
CA ASN A 113 16.50 -6.59 -2.70
C ASN A 113 15.07 -7.14 -2.93
N GLU A 114 14.34 -7.47 -1.87
CA GLU A 114 12.95 -7.95 -1.95
C GLU A 114 12.07 -6.92 -2.67
N PHE A 115 12.07 -5.70 -2.19
CA PHE A 115 11.27 -4.63 -2.76
C PHE A 115 11.69 -4.23 -4.19
N SER A 116 12.96 -4.44 -4.56
CA SER A 116 13.42 -4.25 -5.94
C SER A 116 12.81 -5.26 -6.91
N VAL A 117 12.61 -6.50 -6.48
CA VAL A 117 11.91 -7.51 -7.29
C VAL A 117 10.47 -7.09 -7.54
N TRP A 118 9.78 -6.57 -6.51
CA TRP A 118 8.43 -6.02 -6.64
C TRP A 118 8.39 -4.84 -7.60
N GLY A 119 9.28 -3.87 -7.42
CA GLY A 119 9.39 -2.71 -8.29
C GLY A 119 9.59 -3.09 -9.76
N GLN A 120 10.47 -4.05 -10.04
CA GLN A 120 10.71 -4.57 -11.40
C GLN A 120 9.49 -5.30 -11.97
N THR A 121 8.80 -6.10 -11.16
CA THR A 121 7.61 -6.87 -11.56
C THR A 121 6.49 -5.96 -12.06
N PHE A 122 6.30 -4.80 -11.43
CA PHE A 122 5.21 -3.89 -11.77
C PHE A 122 5.64 -2.68 -12.60
N ALA A 123 6.92 -2.54 -12.93
CA ALA A 123 7.39 -1.42 -13.75
C ALA A 123 6.70 -1.40 -15.13
N PRO A 124 6.32 -0.21 -15.65
CA PRO A 124 6.56 1.14 -15.14
C PRO A 124 5.49 1.65 -14.16
N SER A 125 4.55 0.80 -13.73
CA SER A 125 3.48 1.20 -12.82
C SER A 125 4.06 1.65 -11.46
N PRO A 126 3.40 2.59 -10.78
CA PRO A 126 3.85 3.04 -9.47
C PRO A 126 3.74 1.94 -8.43
N VAL A 127 4.74 1.85 -7.57
CA VAL A 127 4.77 0.92 -6.44
C VAL A 127 4.88 1.66 -5.11
N GLY A 128 4.45 1.00 -4.05
CA GLY A 128 4.64 1.46 -2.68
C GLY A 128 5.24 0.35 -1.82
N PHE A 129 5.78 0.74 -0.68
CA PHE A 129 6.39 -0.19 0.27
C PHE A 129 5.92 0.13 1.68
N GLN A 130 5.39 -0.88 2.36
CA GLN A 130 5.05 -0.80 3.77
C GLN A 130 6.13 -1.50 4.59
N TYR A 131 6.73 -0.81 5.53
CA TYR A 131 7.85 -1.28 6.33
C TYR A 131 7.81 -0.74 7.77
N GLY A 132 8.81 -1.10 8.59
CA GLY A 132 8.86 -0.73 10.00
C GLY A 132 8.25 -1.77 10.92
N TYR A 133 8.01 -2.99 10.46
CA TYR A 133 7.48 -4.08 11.28
C TYR A 133 8.43 -4.45 12.42
N ALA A 134 7.86 -4.89 13.54
CA ALA A 134 8.64 -5.34 14.70
C ALA A 134 9.56 -6.54 14.37
N SER A 135 9.15 -7.40 13.45
CA SER A 135 9.97 -8.51 12.92
C SER A 135 11.28 -8.05 12.27
N ASP A 136 11.34 -6.80 11.79
CA ASP A 136 12.49 -6.20 11.13
C ASP A 136 13.25 -5.22 12.04
N LYS A 137 12.92 -5.15 13.34
CA LYS A 137 13.53 -4.20 14.28
C LYS A 137 15.05 -4.33 14.37
N SER A 138 15.60 -5.51 14.12
CA SER A 138 17.04 -5.73 14.03
C SER A 138 17.69 -4.95 12.88
N SER A 139 16.93 -4.66 11.82
CA SER A 139 17.41 -3.92 10.64
C SER A 139 17.35 -2.41 10.83
N TRP A 140 16.37 -1.90 11.58
CA TRP A 140 16.09 -0.47 11.67
C TRP A 140 16.24 0.13 13.07
N GLY A 141 16.23 -0.69 14.12
CA GLY A 141 16.19 -0.20 15.52
C GLY A 141 17.45 0.55 15.98
N THR A 142 18.54 0.52 15.21
CA THR A 142 19.78 1.25 15.49
C THR A 142 20.02 2.42 14.53
N MET A 143 19.13 2.67 13.58
CA MET A 143 19.22 3.81 12.66
C MET A 143 18.86 5.10 13.38
N ALA A 144 19.42 6.23 12.93
CA ALA A 144 19.12 7.54 13.50
C ALA A 144 17.72 8.05 13.13
N ASP A 145 17.27 7.77 11.91
CA ASP A 145 15.95 8.13 11.39
C ASP A 145 15.46 6.98 10.50
N PRO A 146 15.00 5.86 11.09
CA PRO A 146 14.68 4.64 10.34
C PRO A 146 13.71 4.86 9.17
N PRO A 147 12.61 5.63 9.30
CA PRO A 147 11.70 5.86 8.17
C PRO A 147 12.39 6.54 6.99
N ARG A 148 13.24 7.52 7.26
CA ARG A 148 13.98 8.27 6.24
C ARG A 148 15.10 7.46 5.64
N ASP A 149 15.88 6.76 6.46
CA ASP A 149 17.06 6.01 6.02
C ASP A 149 16.64 4.86 5.10
N ILE A 150 15.60 4.10 5.48
CA ILE A 150 15.01 3.05 4.65
C ILE A 150 14.38 3.65 3.39
N GLY A 151 13.56 4.69 3.55
CA GLY A 151 12.88 5.34 2.43
C GLY A 151 13.84 5.84 1.36
N ASN A 152 14.95 6.46 1.77
CA ASN A 152 16.00 6.93 0.84
C ASN A 152 16.67 5.76 0.11
N ALA A 153 16.93 4.65 0.79
CA ALA A 153 17.51 3.46 0.17
C ALA A 153 16.56 2.87 -0.89
N LEU A 154 15.27 2.78 -0.58
CA LEU A 154 14.25 2.27 -1.51
C LEU A 154 14.08 3.18 -2.73
N ILE A 155 13.92 4.50 -2.55
CA ILE A 155 13.78 5.46 -3.66
C ILE A 155 15.02 5.43 -4.56
N SER A 156 16.21 5.28 -3.98
CA SER A 156 17.46 5.24 -4.75
C SER A 156 17.58 3.97 -5.60
N ALA A 157 17.04 2.84 -5.12
CA ALA A 157 17.14 1.54 -5.79
C ALA A 157 15.97 1.27 -6.76
N ILE A 158 14.80 1.85 -6.54
CA ILE A 158 13.54 1.48 -7.21
C ILE A 158 12.90 2.73 -7.83
N PRO A 159 13.15 2.98 -9.12
CA PRO A 159 12.76 4.26 -9.77
C PRO A 159 11.26 4.54 -9.84
N ASN A 160 10.41 3.50 -9.82
CA ASN A 160 8.95 3.63 -9.84
C ASN A 160 8.32 3.69 -8.43
N THR A 161 9.12 3.89 -7.38
CA THR A 161 8.62 4.10 -6.02
C THR A 161 7.79 5.37 -5.94
N ARG A 162 6.56 5.26 -5.45
CA ARG A 162 5.63 6.37 -5.26
C ARG A 162 5.27 6.58 -3.79
N ASP A 163 4.94 5.52 -3.07
CA ASP A 163 4.47 5.60 -1.70
C ASP A 163 5.38 4.81 -0.74
N LEU A 164 5.64 5.40 0.41
CA LEU A 164 6.39 4.80 1.51
C LEU A 164 5.55 4.90 2.77
N VAL A 165 5.28 3.76 3.40
CA VAL A 165 4.36 3.65 4.52
C VAL A 165 5.08 3.01 5.70
N TRP A 166 5.17 3.74 6.83
CA TRP A 166 5.58 3.15 8.09
C TRP A 166 4.37 2.55 8.81
N VAL A 167 4.50 1.32 9.34
CA VAL A 167 3.39 0.68 10.07
C VAL A 167 3.11 1.38 11.39
N ASP A 168 1.85 1.48 11.77
CA ASP A 168 1.41 2.11 13.02
C ASP A 168 1.84 1.34 14.26
N PHE A 169 1.99 0.02 14.19
CA PHE A 169 2.36 -0.87 15.30
C PHE A 169 3.67 -0.47 16.00
N THR A 170 4.60 0.13 15.27
CA THR A 170 5.91 0.57 15.76
C THR A 170 6.09 2.08 15.68
N ALA A 171 5.05 2.82 15.34
CA ALA A 171 5.12 4.27 15.21
C ALA A 171 5.60 4.94 16.52
N TYR A 172 5.15 4.45 17.68
CA TYR A 172 5.60 4.95 18.98
C TYR A 172 7.04 4.63 19.31
N ASP A 173 7.66 3.64 18.68
CA ASP A 173 9.10 3.36 18.83
C ASP A 173 9.95 4.46 18.18
N ILE A 174 9.38 5.13 17.15
CA ILE A 174 10.03 6.21 16.38
C ILE A 174 9.60 7.59 16.88
N TRP A 175 8.30 7.74 17.16
CA TRP A 175 7.68 8.99 17.60
C TRP A 175 6.93 8.75 18.93
N PRO A 176 7.64 8.66 20.07
CA PRO A 176 6.98 8.47 21.35
C PRO A 176 6.07 9.67 21.66
N PRO A 177 4.89 9.44 22.29
CA PRO A 177 4.05 10.54 22.75
C PRO A 177 4.79 11.40 23.77
N GLU A 178 4.55 12.72 23.75
CA GLU A 178 5.07 13.67 24.73
C GLU A 178 4.45 13.45 26.12
#